data_5a51989b2bc36050ed9d1ab554c5101d
#
_entry.id   5a51989b2bc36050ed9d1ab554c5101d
#
_cell.length_a   1.000
_cell.length_b   1.000
_cell.length_c   1.000
_cell.angle_alpha   90.00
_cell.angle_beta   90.00
_cell.angle_gamma   90.00
#
_symmetry.space_group_name_H-M   'P 1'
#
loop_
_entity.id
_entity.type
_entity.pdbx_description
1 polymer ?
#
loop_
_entity_poly.entity_id
_entity_poly.type
_entity_poly.pdbx_seq_one_letter_code
_entity_poly.pdbx_strand_id
1 'polypeptide(L)' 'MSRKKAILLYSLLEALLLLAICLGFVAKVISMKMFILLLVLISVLSSTVLIAIIKKTNPNS' A
#
# COMPACT_ATOMS: atom_id res chain seq x y z
N MET A 1 7.77 -2.96 -18.43
CA MET A 1 8.28 -2.60 -17.11
C MET A 1 8.77 -3.84 -16.39
N SER A 2 9.95 -3.80 -15.79
CA SER A 2 10.50 -4.96 -15.08
C SER A 2 9.76 -5.16 -13.75
N ARG A 3 9.77 -6.40 -13.27
CA ARG A 3 9.13 -6.73 -11.99
C ARG A 3 9.71 -5.91 -10.84
N LYS A 4 11.02 -5.70 -10.85
CA LYS A 4 11.69 -4.90 -9.83
C LYS A 4 11.18 -3.47 -9.81
N LYS A 5 11.03 -2.87 -10.99
CA LYS A 5 10.55 -1.49 -11.11
C LYS A 5 9.10 -1.37 -10.65
N ALA A 6 8.26 -2.36 -10.98
CA ALA A 6 6.86 -2.34 -10.58
C ALA A 6 6.73 -2.41 -9.05
N ILE A 7 7.50 -3.27 -8.41
CA ILE A 7 7.49 -3.40 -6.96
C ILE A 7 8.00 -2.13 -6.31
N LEU A 8 9.07 -1.55 -6.84
CA LEU A 8 9.65 -0.32 -6.31
C LEU A 8 8.65 0.84 -6.38
N LEU A 9 8.01 1.01 -7.54
CA LEU A 9 6.99 2.05 -7.73
C LEU A 9 5.82 1.87 -6.77
N TYR A 10 5.38 0.64 -6.61
CA TYR A 10 4.28 0.31 -5.72
C TYR A 10 4.63 0.62 -4.27
N SER A 11 5.84 0.24 -3.85
CA SER A 11 6.32 0.53 -2.50
C SER A 11 6.39 2.03 -2.24
N LEU A 12 6.87 2.79 -3.22
CA LEU A 12 6.94 4.24 -3.11
C LEU A 12 5.56 4.86 -2.95
N LEU A 13 4.60 4.40 -3.76
CA LEU A 13 3.23 4.88 -3.68
C LEU A 13 2.61 4.57 -2.32
N GLU A 14 2.84 3.37 -1.82
CA GLU A 14 2.35 2.95 -0.51
C GLU A 14 2.94 3.81 0.60
N ALA A 15 4.24 4.07 0.54
CA ALA A 15 4.90 4.92 1.53
C ALA A 15 4.31 6.32 1.55
N LEU A 16 3.99 6.88 0.38
CA LEU A 16 3.35 8.19 0.27
C LEU A 16 1.96 8.18 0.90
N LEU A 17 1.19 7.12 0.66
CA LEU A 17 -0.14 6.98 1.24
C LEU A 17 -0.08 6.89 2.76
N LEU A 18 0.85 6.10 3.28
CA LEU A 18 1.04 5.97 4.73
C LEU A 18 1.44 7.30 5.35
N LEU A 19 2.33 8.02 4.68
CA LEU A 19 2.75 9.35 5.15
C LEU A 19 1.56 10.31 5.22
N ALA A 20 0.72 10.32 4.18
CA ALA A 20 -0.46 11.17 4.14
C ALA A 20 -1.42 10.84 5.27
N ILE A 21 -1.62 9.55 5.56
CA ILE A 21 -2.50 9.11 6.64
C ILE A 21 -1.93 9.55 7.99
N CYS A 22 -0.63 9.41 8.18
CA CYS A 22 0.03 9.84 9.42
C CYS A 22 -0.12 11.35 9.64
N LEU A 23 0.07 12.13 8.58
CA LEU A 23 -0.11 13.58 8.65
C LEU A 23 -1.55 13.95 8.99
N GLY A 24 -2.52 13.25 8.40
CA GLY A 24 -3.92 13.46 8.71
C GLY A 24 -4.24 13.16 10.18
N PHE A 25 -3.64 12.11 10.73
CA PHE A 25 -3.82 11.76 12.12
C PHE A 25 -3.23 12.82 13.05
N VAL A 26 -2.02 13.28 12.76
CA VAL A 26 -1.35 14.33 13.55
C VAL A 26 -2.11 15.63 13.48
N ALA A 27 -2.69 15.94 12.32
CA ALA A 27 -3.50 17.16 12.14
C ALA A 27 -4.90 17.04 12.76
N LYS A 28 -5.21 15.89 13.37
CA LYS A 28 -6.52 15.62 14.00
C LYS A 28 -7.68 15.64 13.02
N VAL A 29 -7.40 15.42 11.74
CA VAL A 29 -8.43 15.30 10.72
C VAL A 29 -9.03 13.90 10.74
N ILE A 30 -8.23 12.91 11.12
CA ILE A 30 -8.63 11.51 11.18
C ILE A 30 -8.63 11.04 12.64
N SER A 31 -9.71 10.36 13.06
CA SER A 31 -9.78 9.79 14.39
C SER A 31 -8.94 8.49 14.48
N MET A 32 -8.63 8.07 15.71
CA MET A 32 -7.85 6.84 15.93
C MET A 32 -8.51 5.62 15.27
N LYS A 33 -9.83 5.50 15.38
CA LYS A 33 -10.58 4.43 14.75
C LYS A 33 -10.41 4.43 13.24
N MET A 34 -10.55 5.60 12.64
CA MET A 34 -10.37 5.76 11.19
C MET A 34 -8.94 5.47 10.77
N PHE A 35 -7.97 5.87 11.56
CA PHE A 35 -6.56 5.63 11.28
C PHE A 35 -6.27 4.13 11.21
N ILE A 36 -6.72 3.38 12.22
CA ILE A 36 -6.53 1.93 12.26
C ILE A 36 -7.24 1.24 11.08
N LEU A 37 -8.46 1.67 10.79
CA LEU A 37 -9.25 1.11 9.69
C LEU A 37 -8.54 1.33 8.35
N LEU A 38 -8.04 2.53 8.13
CA LEU A 38 -7.32 2.87 6.90
C LEU A 38 -6.04 2.05 6.75
N LEU A 39 -5.30 1.87 7.84
CA LEU A 39 -4.08 1.07 7.83
C LEU A 39 -4.38 -0.38 7.46
N VAL A 40 -5.41 -0.96 8.06
CA VAL A 40 -5.81 -2.34 7.77
C VAL A 40 -6.24 -2.48 6.31
N LEU A 41 -7.06 -1.54 5.83
CA LEU A 41 -7.52 -1.54 4.45
C LEU A 41 -6.36 -1.48 3.46
N ILE A 42 -5.43 -0.55 3.69
CA ILE A 42 -4.27 -0.38 2.82
C ILE A 42 -3.42 -1.65 2.83
N SER A 43 -3.20 -2.25 3.99
CA SER A 43 -2.41 -3.48 4.10
C SER A 43 -3.03 -4.62 3.31
N VAL A 44 -4.34 -4.82 3.45
CA VAL A 44 -5.05 -5.88 2.72
C VAL A 44 -4.99 -5.64 1.21
N LEU A 45 -5.26 -4.42 0.78
CA LEU A 45 -5.21 -4.07 -0.63
C LEU A 45 -3.80 -4.24 -1.20
N SER A 46 -2.78 -3.80 -0.46
CA SER A 46 -1.38 -3.93 -0.88
C SER A 46 -1.00 -5.38 -1.07
N SER A 47 -1.35 -6.24 -0.12
CA SER A 47 -1.06 -7.66 -0.20
C SER A 47 -1.72 -8.30 -1.42
N THR A 48 -2.98 -7.97 -1.66
CA THR A 48 -3.73 -8.52 -2.81
C THR A 48 -3.08 -8.09 -4.12
N VAL A 49 -2.73 -6.82 -4.26
CA VAL A 49 -2.12 -6.29 -5.48
C VAL A 49 -0.74 -6.91 -5.69
N LEU A 50 0.05 -7.04 -4.62
CA LEU A 50 1.38 -7.65 -4.71
C LEU A 50 1.30 -9.09 -5.18
N ILE A 51 0.40 -9.88 -4.63
CA ILE A 51 0.20 -11.27 -5.04
C ILE A 51 -0.21 -11.34 -6.50
N ALA A 52 -1.11 -10.46 -6.94
CA ALA A 52 -1.55 -10.41 -8.33
C ALA A 52 -0.39 -10.07 -9.28
N ILE A 53 0.47 -9.11 -8.89
CA ILE A 53 1.62 -8.73 -9.70
C ILE A 53 2.60 -9.90 -9.82
N ILE A 54 2.90 -10.57 -8.70
CA ILE A 54 3.83 -11.68 -8.68
C ILE A 54 3.31 -12.82 -9.55
N LYS A 55 2.03 -13.14 -9.44
CA LYS A 55 1.43 -14.20 -10.25
C LYS A 55 1.46 -13.88 -11.74
N LYS A 56 1.22 -12.63 -12.09
CA LYS A 56 1.20 -12.21 -13.49
C LYS A 56 2.58 -12.21 -14.13
N THR A 57 3.61 -11.88 -13.35
CA THR A 57 4.97 -11.75 -13.89
C THR A 57 5.78 -13.03 -13.79
N ASN A 58 5.27 -14.04 -13.11
CA ASN A 58 5.96 -15.33 -12.98
C ASN A 58 5.27 -16.36 -13.88
N PRO A 59 5.88 -16.70 -15.03
CA PRO A 59 5.27 -17.63 -15.97
C PRO A 59 5.23 -19.06 -15.47
N ASN A 60 6.01 -19.39 -14.44
CA ASN A 60 6.11 -20.74 -13.90
C ASN A 60 5.19 -21.01 -12.72
N SER A 61 4.43 -20.02 -12.30
CA SER A 61 3.54 -20.18 -11.15
C SER A 61 2.16 -20.67 -11.55
#